data_33e2117b75722d892f9824e1fd8b2783
#
_entry.id   33e2117b75722d892f9824e1fd8b2783
#
_cell.length_a   1.000
_cell.length_b   1.000
_cell.length_c   1.000
_cell.angle_alpha   90.00
_cell.angle_beta   90.00
_cell.angle_gamma   90.00
#
_symmetry.space_group_name_H-M   'P 1'
#
loop_
_entity.id
_entity.type
_entity.pdbx_description
1 polymer ?
#
loop_
_entity_poly.entity_id
_entity_poly.type
_entity_poly.pdbx_seq_one_letter_code
_entity_poly.pdbx_strand_id
1 'polypeptide(L)'
;KVIGLSSALPAICGRVCPQESQCESKCVRGIKGDAVSIGKLERFVADYALENDIKPEKPEKTNGHKVAVIGSGPSGLTCAGDLAKLGYEVTVFEALHELGGVLVYGIPEFRLPKQKVVKKEIEKVKELGVKFETNVVIGKSTTIDQLIEDEGFEAVFIGSGAGLPMFMGIPGENASGVFSANEYLTRSNLMKAFDDSYDTPIAAGKKVAVVGGGNVAMDAARTALRLGA
;
A
#
# COMPACT_ATOMS: atom_id res chain seq x y z
N LYS A 1 10.31 1.33 -19.32
CA LYS A 1 11.53 0.83 -18.69
C LYS A 1 12.20 1.88 -17.79
N VAL A 2 12.52 3.11 -18.28
CA VAL A 2 13.25 4.15 -17.53
C VAL A 2 12.60 4.46 -16.17
N ILE A 3 11.27 4.66 -16.09
CA ILE A 3 10.59 4.95 -14.82
C ILE A 3 10.76 3.81 -13.81
N GLY A 4 10.78 2.55 -14.27
CA GLY A 4 10.98 1.38 -13.41
C GLY A 4 12.36 1.29 -12.76
N LEU A 5 13.34 2.08 -13.18
CA LEU A 5 14.65 2.17 -12.52
C LEU A 5 14.59 2.97 -11.22
N SER A 6 13.66 3.93 -11.11
CA SER A 6 13.57 4.88 -10.00
C SER A 6 12.28 4.77 -9.19
N SER A 7 11.24 4.13 -9.73
CA SER A 7 9.93 3.98 -9.07
C SER A 7 9.52 2.52 -9.11
N ALA A 8 9.36 1.90 -7.94
CA ALA A 8 8.93 0.52 -7.84
C ALA A 8 7.41 0.35 -8.05
N LEU A 9 6.61 1.40 -7.74
CA LEU A 9 5.15 1.37 -7.76
C LEU A 9 4.56 2.58 -8.53
N PRO A 10 4.95 2.81 -9.79
CA PRO A 10 4.60 4.04 -10.50
C PRO A 10 3.10 4.21 -10.75
N ALA A 11 2.35 3.13 -10.99
CA ALA A 11 0.91 3.21 -11.20
C ALA A 11 0.16 3.59 -9.91
N ILE A 12 0.70 3.24 -8.75
CA ILE A 12 0.19 3.62 -7.43
C ILE A 12 0.56 5.07 -7.13
N CYS A 13 1.85 5.42 -7.25
CA CYS A 13 2.34 6.78 -6.98
C CYS A 13 1.62 7.83 -7.84
N GLY A 14 1.47 7.58 -9.14
CA GLY A 14 0.75 8.47 -10.05
C GLY A 14 -0.75 8.66 -9.73
N ARG A 15 -1.32 7.87 -8.80
CA ARG A 15 -2.72 7.98 -8.36
C ARG A 15 -2.91 8.56 -6.98
N VAL A 16 -2.01 8.25 -6.03
CA VAL A 16 -2.26 8.53 -4.60
C VAL A 16 -1.29 9.48 -3.96
N CYS A 17 -0.11 9.74 -4.56
CA CYS A 17 0.78 10.77 -4.07
C CYS A 17 0.16 12.17 -4.26
N PRO A 18 0.28 13.09 -3.29
CA PRO A 18 -0.14 14.47 -3.45
C PRO A 18 0.94 15.27 -4.21
N GLN A 19 1.10 15.00 -5.51
CA GLN A 19 2.17 15.54 -6.36
C GLN A 19 2.19 17.07 -6.37
N GLU A 20 1.01 17.70 -6.33
CA GLU A 20 0.86 19.15 -6.36
C GLU A 20 1.56 19.85 -5.18
N SER A 21 1.62 19.18 -4.02
CA SER A 21 2.30 19.70 -2.83
C SER A 21 3.73 19.15 -2.64
N GLN A 22 4.12 18.18 -3.43
CA GLN A 22 5.42 17.50 -3.36
C GLN A 22 6.31 17.86 -4.56
N CYS A 23 6.46 16.93 -5.51
CA CYS A 23 7.39 17.09 -6.65
C CYS A 23 6.98 18.23 -7.60
N GLU A 24 5.69 18.40 -7.89
CA GLU A 24 5.21 19.46 -8.79
C GLU A 24 5.40 20.85 -8.18
N SER A 25 5.22 21.01 -6.85
CA SER A 25 5.45 22.27 -6.15
C SER A 25 6.91 22.74 -6.20
N LYS A 26 7.86 21.84 -6.48
CA LYS A 26 9.29 22.13 -6.60
C LYS A 26 9.78 22.18 -8.05
N CYS A 27 8.88 22.03 -9.00
CA CYS A 27 9.23 22.05 -10.41
C CYS A 27 9.70 23.44 -10.82
N VAL A 28 10.92 23.54 -11.36
CA VAL A 28 11.51 24.80 -11.80
C VAL A 28 10.71 25.50 -12.91
N ARG A 29 9.96 24.76 -13.70
CA ARG A 29 9.03 25.33 -14.68
C ARG A 29 7.91 26.14 -14.02
N GLY A 30 7.47 25.74 -12.83
CA GLY A 30 6.44 26.44 -12.06
C GLY A 30 6.83 27.86 -11.61
N ILE A 31 8.12 28.25 -11.76
CA ILE A 31 8.58 29.60 -11.45
C ILE A 31 8.10 30.61 -12.50
N LYS A 32 8.01 30.21 -13.77
CA LYS A 32 7.69 31.12 -14.91
C LYS A 32 6.51 30.64 -15.77
N GLY A 33 5.75 29.63 -15.30
CA GLY A 33 4.63 29.04 -16.03
C GLY A 33 4.06 27.84 -15.27
N ASP A 34 3.39 26.95 -15.96
CA ASP A 34 2.83 25.75 -15.35
C ASP A 34 3.94 24.73 -15.03
N ALA A 35 3.86 24.13 -13.85
CA ALA A 35 4.70 22.99 -13.47
C ALA A 35 4.47 21.81 -14.42
N VAL A 36 5.47 20.96 -14.57
CA VAL A 36 5.30 19.67 -15.27
C VAL A 36 4.34 18.80 -14.45
N SER A 37 3.29 18.26 -15.08
CA SER A 37 2.33 17.36 -14.44
C SER A 37 2.96 15.98 -14.22
N ILE A 38 3.90 15.90 -13.27
CA ILE A 38 4.76 14.72 -13.00
C ILE A 38 3.90 13.51 -12.68
N GLY A 39 2.93 13.65 -11.76
CA GLY A 39 2.07 12.55 -11.35
C GLY A 39 1.17 12.03 -12.48
N LYS A 40 0.64 12.91 -13.33
CA LYS A 40 -0.18 12.50 -14.49
C LYS A 40 0.65 11.76 -15.53
N LEU A 41 1.89 12.22 -15.77
CA LEU A 41 2.80 11.55 -16.69
C LEU A 41 3.26 10.20 -16.15
N GLU A 42 3.59 10.13 -14.86
CA GLU A 42 3.92 8.87 -14.18
C GLU A 42 2.78 7.87 -14.33
N ARG A 43 1.55 8.29 -14.01
CA ARG A 43 0.35 7.46 -14.17
C ARG A 43 0.18 6.98 -15.61
N PHE A 44 0.29 7.89 -16.58
CA PHE A 44 0.12 7.55 -18.00
C PHE A 44 1.10 6.47 -18.46
N VAL A 45 2.38 6.64 -18.16
CA VAL A 45 3.43 5.67 -18.53
C VAL A 45 3.25 4.35 -17.80
N ALA A 46 2.85 4.40 -16.52
CA ALA A 46 2.62 3.20 -15.73
C ALA A 46 1.39 2.41 -16.23
N ASP A 47 0.28 3.09 -16.52
CA ASP A 47 -0.92 2.46 -17.08
C ASP A 47 -0.62 1.80 -18.43
N TYR A 48 0.09 2.50 -19.33
CA TYR A 48 0.57 1.93 -20.58
C TYR A 48 1.39 0.65 -20.37
N ALA A 49 2.30 0.66 -19.39
CA ALA A 49 3.12 -0.51 -19.07
C ALA A 49 2.29 -1.69 -18.51
N LEU A 50 1.24 -1.41 -17.73
CA LEU A 50 0.33 -2.43 -17.21
C LEU A 50 -0.58 -3.02 -18.30
N GLU A 51 -1.06 -2.19 -19.23
CA GLU A 51 -1.92 -2.59 -20.33
C GLU A 51 -1.18 -3.43 -21.39
N ASN A 52 0.11 -3.15 -21.58
CA ASN A 52 0.96 -3.85 -22.54
C ASN A 52 1.84 -4.94 -21.90
N ASP A 53 1.59 -5.30 -20.67
CA ASP A 53 2.33 -6.35 -19.93
C ASP A 53 3.87 -6.19 -20.00
N ILE A 54 4.34 -4.95 -19.86
CA ILE A 54 5.78 -4.66 -19.89
C ILE A 54 6.40 -5.15 -18.58
N LYS A 55 7.24 -6.17 -18.69
CA LYS A 55 7.89 -6.83 -17.57
C LYS A 55 9.08 -6.01 -17.04
N PRO A 56 9.34 -6.07 -15.71
CA PRO A 56 10.57 -5.54 -15.15
C PRO A 56 11.78 -6.36 -15.61
N GLU A 57 12.94 -5.73 -15.64
CA GLU A 57 14.20 -6.43 -15.94
C GLU A 57 14.67 -7.14 -14.66
N LYS A 58 14.71 -8.47 -14.74
CA LYS A 58 15.22 -9.32 -13.66
C LYS A 58 16.75 -9.41 -13.73
N PRO A 59 17.48 -9.36 -12.61
CA PRO A 59 18.92 -9.58 -12.61
C PRO A 59 19.25 -10.99 -13.11
N GLU A 60 20.32 -11.11 -13.88
CA GLU A 60 20.76 -12.40 -14.44
C GLU A 60 21.22 -13.39 -13.37
N LYS A 61 21.77 -12.87 -12.26
CA LYS A 61 22.31 -13.68 -11.16
C LYS A 61 21.93 -13.07 -9.81
N THR A 62 21.71 -13.96 -8.83
CA THR A 62 21.64 -13.55 -7.43
C THR A 62 23.06 -13.22 -6.91
N ASN A 63 23.13 -12.30 -5.96
CA ASN A 63 24.36 -12.00 -5.23
C ASN A 63 24.61 -12.95 -4.03
N GLY A 64 23.68 -13.87 -3.76
CA GLY A 64 23.77 -14.87 -2.70
C GLY A 64 23.36 -14.40 -1.31
N HIS A 65 22.95 -13.13 -1.17
CA HIS A 65 22.52 -12.57 0.11
C HIS A 65 21.01 -12.61 0.27
N LYS A 66 20.53 -12.98 1.47
CA LYS A 66 19.10 -13.07 1.81
C LYS A 66 18.66 -11.91 2.68
N VAL A 67 17.56 -11.29 2.34
CA VAL A 67 16.96 -10.19 3.10
C VAL A 67 15.47 -10.46 3.39
N ALA A 68 15.09 -10.32 4.66
CA ALA A 68 13.69 -10.35 5.07
C ALA A 68 13.10 -8.93 5.08
N VAL A 69 11.88 -8.80 4.58
CA VAL A 69 11.11 -7.55 4.60
C VAL A 69 9.83 -7.79 5.38
N ILE A 70 9.61 -7.05 6.45
CA ILE A 70 8.42 -7.17 7.30
C ILE A 70 7.39 -6.13 6.88
N GLY A 71 6.27 -6.60 6.34
CA GLY A 71 5.17 -5.80 5.82
C GLY A 71 5.22 -5.61 4.31
N SER A 72 4.10 -5.87 3.65
CA SER A 72 3.90 -5.73 2.19
C SER A 72 3.24 -4.41 1.79
N GLY A 73 3.28 -3.41 2.65
CA GLY A 73 2.83 -2.05 2.31
C GLY A 73 3.76 -1.36 1.30
N PRO A 74 3.49 -0.09 0.91
CA PRO A 74 4.29 0.63 -0.08
C PRO A 74 5.78 0.62 0.20
N SER A 75 6.17 0.80 1.45
CA SER A 75 7.56 0.81 1.90
C SER A 75 8.23 -0.55 1.69
N GLY A 76 7.59 -1.63 2.16
CA GLY A 76 8.12 -2.99 2.01
C GLY A 76 8.19 -3.43 0.55
N LEU A 77 7.16 -3.15 -0.24
CA LEU A 77 7.15 -3.48 -1.68
C LEU A 77 8.25 -2.73 -2.45
N THR A 78 8.50 -1.46 -2.13
CA THR A 78 9.57 -0.68 -2.74
C THR A 78 10.93 -1.24 -2.37
N CYS A 79 11.18 -1.47 -1.08
CA CYS A 79 12.43 -2.06 -0.60
C CYS A 79 12.68 -3.43 -1.25
N ALA A 80 11.67 -4.29 -1.26
CA ALA A 80 11.78 -5.63 -1.83
C ALA A 80 12.07 -5.59 -3.34
N GLY A 81 11.37 -4.72 -4.07
CA GLY A 81 11.58 -4.56 -5.51
C GLY A 81 12.97 -4.04 -5.86
N ASP A 82 13.47 -3.06 -5.11
CA ASP A 82 14.78 -2.47 -5.36
C ASP A 82 15.92 -3.44 -4.98
N LEU A 83 15.81 -4.15 -3.86
CA LEU A 83 16.77 -5.19 -3.47
C LEU A 83 16.78 -6.34 -4.49
N ALA A 84 15.61 -6.78 -4.97
CA ALA A 84 15.54 -7.83 -5.97
C ALA A 84 16.23 -7.45 -7.29
N LYS A 85 16.09 -6.19 -7.74
CA LYS A 85 16.83 -5.67 -8.92
C LYS A 85 18.35 -5.69 -8.72
N LEU A 86 18.82 -5.56 -7.48
CA LEU A 86 20.25 -5.66 -7.12
C LEU A 86 20.73 -7.10 -6.94
N GLY A 87 19.86 -8.10 -7.13
CA GLY A 87 20.20 -9.52 -7.06
C GLY A 87 20.08 -10.16 -5.67
N TYR A 88 19.51 -9.46 -4.68
CA TYR A 88 19.26 -10.06 -3.37
C TYR A 88 18.09 -11.06 -3.44
N GLU A 89 18.19 -12.11 -2.62
CA GLU A 89 17.08 -13.02 -2.37
C GLU A 89 16.17 -12.43 -1.30
N VAL A 90 14.99 -11.94 -1.72
CA VAL A 90 14.09 -11.22 -0.82
C VAL A 90 12.86 -12.04 -0.51
N THR A 91 12.51 -12.13 0.78
CA THR A 91 11.21 -12.64 1.25
C THR A 91 10.49 -11.57 2.03
N VAL A 92 9.23 -11.30 1.66
CA VAL A 92 8.34 -10.35 2.32
C VAL A 92 7.37 -11.12 3.20
N PHE A 93 7.34 -10.81 4.48
CA PHE A 93 6.41 -11.38 5.47
C PHE A 93 5.28 -10.39 5.73
N GLU A 94 4.03 -10.82 5.52
CA GLU A 94 2.84 -10.01 5.70
C GLU A 94 1.92 -10.61 6.78
N ALA A 95 1.50 -9.80 7.72
CA ALA A 95 0.62 -10.22 8.80
C ALA A 95 -0.82 -10.54 8.32
N LEU A 96 -1.27 -9.86 7.29
CA LEU A 96 -2.60 -10.02 6.71
C LEU A 96 -2.62 -11.15 5.66
N HIS A 97 -3.83 -11.57 5.29
CA HIS A 97 -4.05 -12.57 4.23
C HIS A 97 -3.90 -12.02 2.81
N GLU A 98 -3.91 -10.69 2.65
CA GLU A 98 -3.74 -9.99 1.37
C GLU A 98 -2.51 -9.08 1.40
N LEU A 99 -1.77 -9.06 0.30
CA LEU A 99 -0.60 -8.20 0.12
C LEU A 99 -1.00 -6.76 -0.21
N GLY A 100 -0.18 -5.79 0.19
CA GLY A 100 -0.33 -4.40 -0.19
C GLY A 100 -0.53 -3.44 0.99
N GLY A 101 -0.79 -3.95 2.21
CA GLY A 101 -0.96 -3.12 3.39
C GLY A 101 -2.04 -2.05 3.19
N VAL A 102 -1.73 -0.80 3.51
CA VAL A 102 -2.67 0.34 3.38
C VAL A 102 -3.22 0.52 1.96
N LEU A 103 -2.53 0.07 0.94
CA LEU A 103 -3.01 0.11 -0.45
C LEU A 103 -4.27 -0.74 -0.65
N VAL A 104 -4.45 -1.76 0.18
CA VAL A 104 -5.59 -2.68 0.12
C VAL A 104 -6.60 -2.39 1.22
N TYR A 105 -6.18 -2.28 2.48
CA TYR A 105 -7.12 -2.10 3.59
C TYR A 105 -7.58 -0.66 3.76
N GLY A 106 -6.73 0.35 3.46
CA GLY A 106 -7.00 1.75 3.81
C GLY A 106 -7.54 2.59 2.65
N ILE A 107 -6.96 2.48 1.46
CA ILE A 107 -7.35 3.31 0.32
C ILE A 107 -8.54 2.68 -0.42
N PRO A 108 -9.66 3.40 -0.63
CA PRO A 108 -10.83 2.83 -1.30
C PRO A 108 -10.61 2.50 -2.79
N GLU A 109 -11.40 1.54 -3.31
CA GLU A 109 -11.38 1.11 -4.71
C GLU A 109 -11.54 2.27 -5.70
N PHE A 110 -12.40 3.25 -5.38
CA PHE A 110 -12.66 4.39 -6.25
C PHE A 110 -11.48 5.38 -6.35
N ARG A 111 -10.46 5.25 -5.49
CA ARG A 111 -9.19 6.00 -5.60
C ARG A 111 -8.07 5.14 -6.16
N LEU A 112 -7.99 3.89 -5.73
CA LEU A 112 -6.92 2.98 -6.08
C LEU A 112 -7.49 1.59 -6.38
N PRO A 113 -7.74 1.25 -7.66
CA PRO A 113 -8.28 -0.03 -8.07
C PRO A 113 -7.36 -1.20 -7.66
N LYS A 114 -7.89 -2.16 -6.88
CA LYS A 114 -7.09 -3.25 -6.32
C LYS A 114 -6.63 -4.24 -7.39
N GLN A 115 -7.58 -4.74 -8.17
CA GLN A 115 -7.26 -5.77 -9.18
C GLN A 115 -6.45 -5.22 -10.35
N LYS A 116 -6.83 -4.04 -10.84
CA LYS A 116 -6.25 -3.45 -12.06
C LYS A 116 -4.91 -2.76 -11.83
N VAL A 117 -4.63 -2.33 -10.60
CA VAL A 117 -3.43 -1.54 -10.27
C VAL A 117 -2.61 -2.23 -9.19
N VAL A 118 -3.14 -2.35 -7.96
CA VAL A 118 -2.34 -2.82 -6.82
C VAL A 118 -1.81 -4.23 -7.05
N LYS A 119 -2.67 -5.18 -7.41
CA LYS A 119 -2.26 -6.57 -7.66
C LYS A 119 -1.27 -6.67 -8.83
N LYS A 120 -1.48 -5.92 -9.90
CA LYS A 120 -0.54 -5.91 -11.03
C LYS A 120 0.84 -5.34 -10.67
N GLU A 121 0.90 -4.30 -9.85
CA GLU A 121 2.19 -3.79 -9.36
C GLU A 121 2.89 -4.80 -8.43
N ILE A 122 2.14 -5.49 -7.56
CA ILE A 122 2.69 -6.56 -6.71
C ILE A 122 3.18 -7.74 -7.56
N GLU A 123 2.45 -8.13 -8.61
CA GLU A 123 2.90 -9.21 -9.52
C GLU A 123 4.22 -8.85 -10.21
N LYS A 124 4.43 -7.58 -10.60
CA LYS A 124 5.72 -7.14 -11.12
C LYS A 124 6.86 -7.33 -10.10
N VAL A 125 6.60 -7.07 -8.81
CA VAL A 125 7.59 -7.31 -7.75
C VAL A 125 7.86 -8.82 -7.60
N LYS A 126 6.85 -9.67 -7.69
CA LYS A 126 7.01 -11.13 -7.70
C LYS A 126 7.83 -11.61 -8.92
N GLU A 127 7.59 -11.03 -10.09
CA GLU A 127 8.34 -11.35 -11.32
C GLU A 127 9.84 -11.06 -11.20
N LEU A 128 10.26 -10.14 -10.32
CA LEU A 128 11.67 -9.93 -9.97
C LEU A 128 12.27 -11.08 -9.15
N GLY A 129 11.44 -12.00 -8.63
CA GLY A 129 11.87 -13.14 -7.83
C GLY A 129 11.62 -12.99 -6.33
N VAL A 130 10.95 -11.92 -5.91
CA VAL A 130 10.58 -11.71 -4.50
C VAL A 130 9.55 -12.76 -4.06
N LYS A 131 9.83 -13.41 -2.93
CA LYS A 131 8.89 -14.33 -2.27
C LYS A 131 7.99 -13.58 -1.30
N PHE A 132 6.77 -14.06 -1.14
CA PHE A 132 5.79 -13.46 -0.23
C PHE A 132 5.16 -14.55 0.64
N GLU A 133 5.16 -14.30 1.94
CA GLU A 133 4.51 -15.13 2.94
C GLU A 133 3.46 -14.33 3.69
N THR A 134 2.19 -14.67 3.53
CA THR A 134 1.05 -14.03 4.20
C THR A 134 0.69 -14.77 5.49
N ASN A 135 -0.09 -14.11 6.36
CA ASN A 135 -0.51 -14.63 7.67
C ASN A 135 0.68 -14.91 8.62
N VAL A 136 1.77 -14.20 8.45
CA VAL A 136 2.98 -14.30 9.31
C VAL A 136 3.12 -13.02 10.13
N VAL A 137 2.88 -13.13 11.43
CA VAL A 137 2.98 -12.01 12.38
C VAL A 137 4.35 -12.06 13.06
N ILE A 138 5.29 -11.26 12.57
CA ILE A 138 6.63 -11.17 13.16
C ILE A 138 6.55 -10.64 14.60
N GLY A 139 7.23 -11.33 15.50
CA GLY A 139 7.16 -11.12 16.95
C GLY A 139 6.05 -11.95 17.63
N LYS A 140 5.28 -12.75 16.87
CA LYS A 140 4.28 -13.68 17.40
C LYS A 140 4.44 -15.09 16.81
N SER A 141 4.28 -15.26 15.49
CA SER A 141 4.45 -16.55 14.83
C SER A 141 5.93 -16.92 14.60
N THR A 142 6.75 -15.94 14.34
CA THR A 142 8.22 -16.06 14.29
C THR A 142 8.84 -14.76 14.76
N THR A 143 10.09 -14.81 15.22
CA THR A 143 10.83 -13.64 15.72
C THR A 143 11.89 -13.18 14.71
N ILE A 144 12.42 -11.97 14.90
CA ILE A 144 13.54 -11.47 14.08
C ILE A 144 14.79 -12.36 14.28
N ASP A 145 15.03 -12.79 15.52
CA ASP A 145 16.19 -13.65 15.83
C ASP A 145 16.08 -14.98 15.09
N GLN A 146 14.88 -15.61 15.06
CA GLN A 146 14.64 -16.82 14.29
C GLN A 146 14.83 -16.62 12.78
N LEU A 147 14.41 -15.49 12.23
CA LEU A 147 14.66 -15.18 10.82
C LEU A 147 16.17 -15.13 10.52
N ILE A 148 16.96 -14.57 11.43
CA ILE A 148 18.42 -14.44 11.24
C ILE A 148 19.14 -15.76 11.53
N GLU A 149 18.86 -16.37 12.69
CA GLU A 149 19.62 -17.52 13.19
C GLU A 149 19.19 -18.85 12.55
N ASP A 150 17.88 -19.06 12.37
CA ASP A 150 17.34 -20.34 11.89
C ASP A 150 17.10 -20.34 10.37
N GLU A 151 16.61 -19.21 9.81
CA GLU A 151 16.25 -19.13 8.38
C GLU A 151 17.36 -18.53 7.51
N GLY A 152 18.39 -17.95 8.14
CA GLY A 152 19.61 -17.48 7.47
C GLY A 152 19.43 -16.16 6.71
N PHE A 153 18.51 -15.29 7.14
CA PHE A 153 18.45 -13.92 6.64
C PHE A 153 19.59 -13.10 7.25
N GLU A 154 20.29 -12.35 6.41
CA GLU A 154 21.43 -11.53 6.80
C GLU A 154 21.03 -10.11 7.23
N ALA A 155 19.85 -9.66 6.80
CA ALA A 155 19.28 -8.37 7.16
C ALA A 155 17.76 -8.42 7.20
N VAL A 156 17.18 -7.55 8.01
CA VAL A 156 15.72 -7.41 8.16
C VAL A 156 15.33 -5.95 7.97
N PHE A 157 14.44 -5.69 7.02
CA PHE A 157 13.81 -4.38 6.85
C PHE A 157 12.43 -4.38 7.52
N ILE A 158 12.16 -3.40 8.39
CA ILE A 158 10.89 -3.28 9.10
C ILE A 158 10.04 -2.20 8.46
N GLY A 159 9.00 -2.61 7.73
CA GLY A 159 8.01 -1.77 7.08
C GLY A 159 6.58 -2.07 7.52
N SER A 160 6.37 -2.32 8.83
CA SER A 160 5.10 -2.78 9.43
C SER A 160 3.95 -1.76 9.37
N GLY A 161 4.25 -0.51 8.97
CA GLY A 161 3.25 0.55 8.84
C GLY A 161 2.80 1.17 10.18
N ALA A 162 1.80 2.06 10.09
CA ALA A 162 1.21 2.76 11.22
C ALA A 162 -0.31 2.48 11.27
N GLY A 163 -0.70 1.21 11.30
CA GLY A 163 -2.10 0.76 11.24
C GLY A 163 -2.88 0.97 12.54
N LEU A 164 -2.21 1.20 13.66
CA LEU A 164 -2.87 1.46 14.94
C LEU A 164 -3.56 2.85 14.92
N PRO A 165 -4.85 2.92 15.24
CA PRO A 165 -5.57 4.18 15.28
C PRO A 165 -5.10 5.05 16.44
N MET A 166 -5.05 6.36 16.20
CA MET A 166 -4.90 7.36 17.25
C MET A 166 -6.28 7.81 17.70
N PHE A 167 -6.56 7.62 19.00
CA PHE A 167 -7.79 8.07 19.63
C PHE A 167 -7.63 9.49 20.16
N MET A 168 -8.75 10.22 20.27
CA MET A 168 -8.75 11.62 20.74
C MET A 168 -8.69 11.73 22.28
N GLY A 169 -9.03 10.66 23.00
CA GLY A 169 -9.07 10.66 24.47
C GLY A 169 -10.21 11.48 25.06
N ILE A 170 -11.35 11.57 24.37
CA ILE A 170 -12.51 12.35 24.80
C ILE A 170 -13.64 11.45 25.32
N PRO A 171 -14.52 11.99 26.20
CA PRO A 171 -15.67 11.25 26.69
C PRO A 171 -16.60 10.79 25.55
N GLY A 172 -17.04 9.53 25.60
CA GLY A 172 -17.92 8.95 24.59
C GLY A 172 -17.23 8.30 23.40
N GLU A 173 -15.91 8.38 23.31
CA GLU A 173 -15.15 7.77 22.21
C GLU A 173 -15.30 6.25 22.11
N ASN A 174 -15.57 5.59 23.25
CA ASN A 174 -15.83 4.15 23.35
C ASN A 174 -17.31 3.77 23.17
N ALA A 175 -18.18 4.72 22.80
CA ALA A 175 -19.59 4.45 22.63
C ALA A 175 -19.85 3.61 21.38
N SER A 176 -20.93 2.84 21.40
CA SER A 176 -21.38 2.07 20.24
C SER A 176 -21.68 3.02 19.05
N GLY A 177 -21.15 2.68 17.88
CA GLY A 177 -21.28 3.52 16.68
C GLY A 177 -20.13 4.49 16.47
N VAL A 178 -19.14 4.54 17.37
CA VAL A 178 -17.89 5.27 17.18
C VAL A 178 -16.81 4.30 16.67
N PHE A 179 -16.19 4.65 15.57
CA PHE A 179 -15.18 3.81 14.91
C PHE A 179 -13.94 4.64 14.58
N SER A 180 -12.78 4.03 14.63
CA SER A 180 -11.63 4.61 13.96
C SER A 180 -11.82 4.54 12.43
N ALA A 181 -11.29 5.53 11.71
CA ALA A 181 -11.34 5.51 10.25
C ALA A 181 -10.64 4.27 9.66
N ASN A 182 -9.54 3.82 10.28
CA ASN A 182 -8.84 2.61 9.86
C ASN A 182 -9.70 1.36 9.97
N GLU A 183 -10.45 1.20 11.07
CA GLU A 183 -11.37 0.07 11.24
C GLU A 183 -12.48 0.11 10.19
N TYR A 184 -13.11 1.26 10.02
CA TYR A 184 -14.20 1.44 9.07
C TYR A 184 -13.77 1.16 7.63
N LEU A 185 -12.61 1.71 7.23
CA LEU A 185 -12.05 1.50 5.91
C LEU A 185 -11.56 0.05 5.69
N THR A 186 -10.98 -0.58 6.69
CA THR A 186 -10.55 -1.99 6.61
C THR A 186 -11.76 -2.90 6.39
N ARG A 187 -12.85 -2.71 7.13
CA ARG A 187 -14.09 -3.47 6.94
C ARG A 187 -14.66 -3.29 5.54
N SER A 188 -14.66 -2.07 5.03
CA SER A 188 -15.16 -1.79 3.68
C SER A 188 -14.21 -2.33 2.59
N ASN A 189 -12.93 -2.02 2.65
CA ASN A 189 -12.01 -2.29 1.55
C ASN A 189 -11.47 -3.72 1.54
N LEU A 190 -10.85 -4.16 2.64
CA LEU A 190 -10.24 -5.49 2.74
C LEU A 190 -11.29 -6.58 2.98
N MET A 191 -12.21 -6.35 3.93
CA MET A 191 -13.23 -7.31 4.31
C MET A 191 -14.51 -7.19 3.47
N LYS A 192 -14.53 -6.30 2.47
CA LYS A 192 -15.57 -6.14 1.44
C LYS A 192 -16.99 -5.96 1.99
N ALA A 193 -17.16 -5.21 3.07
CA ALA A 193 -18.46 -4.96 3.69
C ALA A 193 -19.46 -4.22 2.80
N PHE A 194 -19.06 -3.76 1.62
CA PHE A 194 -19.93 -3.18 0.58
C PHE A 194 -20.57 -4.21 -0.34
N ASP A 195 -20.16 -5.47 -0.27
CA ASP A 195 -20.54 -6.55 -1.17
C ASP A 195 -21.41 -7.55 -0.40
N ASP A 196 -22.66 -7.69 -0.79
CA ASP A 196 -23.67 -8.53 -0.14
C ASP A 196 -23.31 -10.04 -0.15
N SER A 197 -22.32 -10.45 -0.92
CA SER A 197 -21.78 -11.83 -0.90
C SER A 197 -20.84 -12.11 0.28
N TYR A 198 -20.50 -11.08 1.09
CA TYR A 198 -19.65 -11.18 2.26
C TYR A 198 -20.44 -10.86 3.53
N ASP A 199 -20.27 -11.67 4.57
CA ASP A 199 -20.92 -11.50 5.88
C ASP A 199 -20.24 -10.45 6.79
N THR A 200 -19.47 -9.53 6.22
CA THR A 200 -18.75 -8.53 7.00
C THR A 200 -19.70 -7.44 7.51
N PRO A 201 -19.89 -7.31 8.83
CA PRO A 201 -20.76 -6.28 9.37
C PRO A 201 -20.15 -4.90 9.21
N ILE A 202 -20.96 -3.93 8.76
CA ILE A 202 -20.60 -2.52 8.74
C ILE A 202 -21.77 -1.68 9.26
N ALA A 203 -21.44 -0.64 10.04
CA ALA A 203 -22.44 0.29 10.50
C ALA A 203 -22.79 1.28 9.38
N ALA A 204 -23.92 1.07 8.72
CA ALA A 204 -24.49 1.99 7.75
C ALA A 204 -25.39 3.02 8.48
N GLY A 205 -24.79 4.08 9.01
CA GLY A 205 -25.52 5.15 9.66
C GLY A 205 -26.20 6.07 8.65
N LYS A 206 -27.44 6.50 8.91
CA LYS A 206 -28.11 7.51 8.07
C LYS A 206 -27.44 8.88 8.14
N LYS A 207 -26.88 9.23 9.29
CA LYS A 207 -26.13 10.45 9.54
C LYS A 207 -24.78 10.06 10.15
N VAL A 208 -23.70 10.42 9.49
CA VAL A 208 -22.33 10.11 9.89
C VAL A 208 -21.54 11.39 10.04
N ALA A 209 -20.87 11.55 11.18
CA ALA A 209 -19.90 12.60 11.40
C ALA A 209 -18.50 12.01 11.27
N VAL A 210 -17.62 12.66 10.52
CA VAL A 210 -16.21 12.28 10.38
C VAL A 210 -15.37 13.41 10.96
N VAL A 211 -14.50 13.07 11.91
CA VAL A 211 -13.59 14.03 12.54
C VAL A 211 -12.22 13.94 11.89
N GLY A 212 -11.79 15.04 11.27
CA GLY A 212 -10.52 15.16 10.57
C GLY A 212 -10.67 15.74 9.16
N GLY A 213 -9.54 16.22 8.58
CA GLY A 213 -9.49 16.85 7.26
C GLY A 213 -8.44 16.21 6.33
N GLY A 214 -7.74 15.17 6.80
CA GLY A 214 -6.73 14.47 6.00
C GLY A 214 -7.33 13.45 5.02
N ASN A 215 -6.48 12.85 4.19
CA ASN A 215 -6.89 11.87 3.18
C ASN A 215 -7.72 10.71 3.74
N VAL A 216 -7.36 10.20 4.92
CA VAL A 216 -8.06 9.08 5.57
C VAL A 216 -9.48 9.48 5.97
N ALA A 217 -9.65 10.68 6.52
CA ALA A 217 -10.98 11.22 6.89
C ALA A 217 -11.85 11.42 5.64
N MET A 218 -11.27 11.97 4.57
CA MET A 218 -11.99 12.15 3.30
C MET A 218 -12.40 10.81 2.68
N ASP A 219 -11.54 9.81 2.74
CA ASP A 219 -11.84 8.45 2.26
C ASP A 219 -12.94 7.80 3.10
N ALA A 220 -12.91 7.95 4.43
CA ALA A 220 -13.96 7.45 5.33
C ALA A 220 -15.31 8.12 5.05
N ALA A 221 -15.35 9.46 4.91
CA ALA A 221 -16.57 10.21 4.60
C ALA A 221 -17.16 9.79 3.24
N ARG A 222 -16.33 9.68 2.21
CA ARG A 222 -16.77 9.28 0.87
C ARG A 222 -17.24 7.82 0.83
N THR A 223 -16.64 6.95 1.64
CA THR A 223 -17.05 5.55 1.80
C THR A 223 -18.40 5.50 2.51
N ALA A 224 -18.58 6.21 3.63
CA ALA A 224 -19.85 6.28 4.34
C ALA A 224 -20.99 6.75 3.44
N LEU A 225 -20.76 7.81 2.64
CA LEU A 225 -21.74 8.30 1.68
C LEU A 225 -22.15 7.23 0.66
N ARG A 226 -21.20 6.44 0.14
CA ARG A 226 -21.48 5.35 -0.81
C ARG A 226 -22.19 4.15 -0.17
N LEU A 227 -22.04 3.97 1.12
CA LEU A 227 -22.77 2.96 1.90
C LEU A 227 -24.14 3.42 2.40
N GLY A 228 -24.60 4.59 1.96
CA GLY A 228 -25.97 5.08 2.17
C GLY A 228 -26.16 6.13 3.26
N ALA A 229 -25.07 6.72 3.77
CA ALA A 229 -25.19 7.85 4.70
C ALA A 229 -25.70 9.12 4.02
#